data_a8c437b8ee30ac1c3cf594eff1b929dc
#
_entry.id   a8c437b8ee30ac1c3cf594eff1b929dc
#
_cell.length_a   1.000
_cell.length_b   1.000
_cell.length_c   1.000
_cell.angle_alpha   90.00
_cell.angle_beta   90.00
_cell.angle_gamma   90.00
#
_symmetry.space_group_name_H-M   'P 1'
#
loop_
_entity.id
_entity.type
_entity.pdbx_description
1 polymer ?
#
loop_
_entity_poly.entity_id
_entity_poly.type
_entity_poly.pdbx_seq_one_letter_code
_entity_poly.pdbx_strand_id
1 'polypeptide(L)'
;MAIPLRYAIVIPAYNHGAQVGGVVQKCLQLGLPVIVVDDGSTDSTPSVLASLSGVTVIRHKENQGKGAALLTGFAAVLPLADWAITIDADGQHDPEDILSLMQAVPEGQRPLVIGKRVGMGHGNVPWTSRWGRRFANFWVWTSCGRWFSDSQSGFRVYPLPETLHLGTKAKRYQFEVEVLVRAVWRRISIIEAPVHAVYEPPGERVSHFRPWLDFWRNTKTFTGLVATRILIPSRLRK
;
A
#
# COMPACT_ATOMS: atom_id res chain seq x y z
N MET A 1 9.29 26.60 -16.14
CA MET A 1 10.02 25.34 -15.83
C MET A 1 9.15 24.53 -14.88
N ALA A 2 8.72 23.32 -15.27
CA ALA A 2 8.00 22.43 -14.34
C ALA A 2 8.97 22.01 -13.23
N ILE A 3 8.53 22.10 -11.96
CA ILE A 3 9.30 21.58 -10.82
C ILE A 3 9.30 20.06 -10.97
N PRO A 4 10.48 19.40 -10.99
CA PRO A 4 10.52 17.95 -11.12
C PRO A 4 9.76 17.30 -9.95
N LEU A 5 8.88 16.34 -10.27
CA LEU A 5 8.12 15.58 -9.28
C LEU A 5 9.10 14.82 -8.37
N ARG A 6 8.98 14.99 -7.06
CA ARG A 6 9.83 14.33 -6.08
C ARG A 6 9.10 13.12 -5.49
N TYR A 7 9.76 11.97 -5.57
CA TYR A 7 9.24 10.70 -5.07
C TYR A 7 10.13 10.17 -3.93
N ALA A 8 9.52 9.46 -2.99
CA ALA A 8 10.23 8.67 -1.98
C ALA A 8 9.53 7.32 -1.78
N ILE A 9 10.29 6.30 -1.44
CA ILE A 9 9.79 4.93 -1.26
C ILE A 9 9.51 4.70 0.22
N VAL A 10 8.37 4.08 0.54
CA VAL A 10 7.95 3.69 1.89
C VAL A 10 7.74 2.18 1.93
N ILE A 11 8.47 1.51 2.81
CA ILE A 11 8.42 0.06 3.00
C ILE A 11 7.91 -0.24 4.41
N PRO A 12 6.64 -0.62 4.59
CA PRO A 12 6.16 -1.11 5.88
C PRO A 12 6.70 -2.54 6.10
N ALA A 13 7.34 -2.78 7.24
CA ALA A 13 7.92 -4.08 7.58
C ALA A 13 7.42 -4.56 8.94
N TYR A 14 7.07 -5.84 9.04
CA TYR A 14 6.78 -6.52 10.30
C TYR A 14 7.12 -8.00 10.19
N ASN A 15 8.20 -8.44 10.86
CA ASN A 15 8.70 -9.81 10.82
C ASN A 15 8.98 -10.32 9.40
N HIS A 16 9.79 -9.57 8.65
CA HIS A 16 10.26 -9.89 7.31
C HIS A 16 11.80 -9.93 7.21
N GLY A 17 12.47 -10.40 8.27
CA GLY A 17 13.94 -10.39 8.34
C GLY A 17 14.65 -11.09 7.19
N ALA A 18 14.05 -12.13 6.63
CA ALA A 18 14.64 -12.84 5.49
C ALA A 18 14.58 -12.07 4.15
N GLN A 19 13.55 -11.25 3.92
CA GLN A 19 13.28 -10.62 2.63
C GLN A 19 13.60 -9.12 2.60
N VAL A 20 13.41 -8.42 3.73
CA VAL A 20 13.46 -6.95 3.80
C VAL A 20 14.78 -6.37 3.30
N GLY A 21 15.91 -7.02 3.59
CA GLY A 21 17.24 -6.56 3.15
C GLY A 21 17.35 -6.48 1.63
N GLY A 22 16.91 -7.54 0.94
CA GLY A 22 16.93 -7.59 -0.53
C GLY A 22 15.99 -6.57 -1.17
N VAL A 23 14.79 -6.38 -0.62
CA VAL A 23 13.84 -5.38 -1.11
C VAL A 23 14.41 -3.97 -0.96
N VAL A 24 14.96 -3.63 0.22
CA VAL A 24 15.55 -2.31 0.49
C VAL A 24 16.73 -2.04 -0.44
N GLN A 25 17.65 -3.00 -0.61
CA GLN A 25 18.81 -2.83 -1.48
C GLN A 25 18.42 -2.56 -2.94
N LYS A 26 17.45 -3.28 -3.47
CA LYS A 26 16.92 -3.01 -4.83
C LYS A 26 16.25 -1.63 -4.93
N CYS A 27 15.47 -1.22 -3.92
CA CYS A 27 14.88 0.10 -3.89
C CYS A 27 15.93 1.22 -3.87
N LEU A 28 17.02 1.05 -3.12
CA LEU A 28 18.12 2.03 -3.06
C LEU A 28 18.82 2.22 -4.41
N GLN A 29 18.88 1.18 -5.24
CA GLN A 29 19.48 1.25 -6.59
C GLN A 29 18.72 2.21 -7.52
N LEU A 30 17.45 2.53 -7.22
CA LEU A 30 16.66 3.49 -7.99
C LEU A 30 17.04 4.95 -7.71
N GLY A 31 17.93 5.23 -6.76
CA GLY A 31 18.37 6.58 -6.42
C GLY A 31 17.31 7.46 -5.75
N LEU A 32 16.22 6.88 -5.27
CA LEU A 32 15.16 7.56 -4.53
C LEU A 32 15.38 7.44 -3.02
N PRO A 33 14.95 8.43 -2.20
CA PRO A 33 14.92 8.27 -0.75
C PRO A 33 14.08 7.05 -0.35
N VAL A 34 14.62 6.19 0.52
CA VAL A 34 13.95 4.99 1.02
C VAL A 34 13.72 5.13 2.52
N ILE A 35 12.47 4.97 2.92
CA ILE A 35 12.04 4.98 4.32
C ILE A 35 11.41 3.62 4.63
N VAL A 36 11.99 2.93 5.60
CA VAL A 36 11.41 1.69 6.14
C VAL A 36 10.75 1.98 7.47
N VAL A 37 9.52 1.53 7.64
CA VAL A 37 8.84 1.60 8.94
C VAL A 37 8.73 0.19 9.50
N ASP A 38 9.59 -0.12 10.46
CA ASP A 38 9.54 -1.36 11.24
C ASP A 38 8.42 -1.26 12.29
N ASP A 39 7.33 -1.96 12.04
CA ASP A 39 6.12 -1.95 12.87
C ASP A 39 6.24 -2.86 14.11
N GLY A 40 7.33 -2.71 14.85
CA GLY A 40 7.57 -3.44 16.09
C GLY A 40 7.94 -4.91 15.87
N SER A 41 8.80 -5.21 14.89
CA SER A 41 9.25 -6.59 14.61
C SER A 41 9.97 -7.21 15.80
N THR A 42 9.80 -8.53 15.93
CA THR A 42 10.38 -9.37 17.01
C THR A 42 11.34 -10.45 16.49
N ASP A 43 11.48 -10.55 15.15
CA ASP A 43 12.42 -11.43 14.47
C ASP A 43 13.76 -10.71 14.15
N SER A 44 14.51 -11.18 13.15
CA SER A 44 15.75 -10.59 12.68
C SER A 44 15.59 -9.28 11.89
N THR A 45 14.34 -8.82 11.61
CA THR A 45 14.11 -7.58 10.83
C THR A 45 14.89 -6.39 11.34
N PRO A 46 14.88 -6.04 12.66
CA PRO A 46 15.60 -4.87 13.15
C PRO A 46 17.12 -4.95 12.94
N SER A 47 17.70 -6.13 13.13
CA SER A 47 19.16 -6.33 12.96
C SER A 47 19.55 -6.24 11.48
N VAL A 48 18.73 -6.78 10.58
CA VAL A 48 18.95 -6.65 9.13
C VAL A 48 18.87 -5.19 8.71
N LEU A 49 17.85 -4.45 9.14
CA LEU A 49 17.70 -3.03 8.81
C LEU A 49 18.84 -2.18 9.37
N ALA A 50 19.34 -2.49 10.56
CA ALA A 50 20.48 -1.78 11.18
C ALA A 50 21.80 -1.97 10.42
N SER A 51 21.94 -3.03 9.63
CA SER A 51 23.12 -3.31 8.81
C SER A 51 23.13 -2.59 7.46
N LEU A 52 22.00 -1.97 7.06
CA LEU A 52 21.87 -1.29 5.78
C LEU A 52 22.26 0.18 5.89
N SER A 53 22.95 0.70 4.89
CA SER A 53 23.27 2.10 4.74
C SER A 53 22.40 2.78 3.69
N GLY A 54 22.20 4.10 3.77
CA GLY A 54 21.45 4.88 2.79
C GLY A 54 19.92 4.77 2.93
N VAL A 55 19.42 4.13 3.98
CA VAL A 55 17.99 3.97 4.28
C VAL A 55 17.64 4.69 5.58
N THR A 56 16.47 5.34 5.63
CA THR A 56 15.90 5.87 6.87
C THR A 56 15.00 4.82 7.50
N VAL A 57 15.32 4.41 8.73
CA VAL A 57 14.51 3.42 9.46
C VAL A 57 13.78 4.10 10.61
N ILE A 58 12.45 3.94 10.66
CA ILE A 58 11.59 4.38 11.74
C ILE A 58 11.03 3.12 12.40
N ARG A 59 11.16 2.99 13.72
CA ARG A 59 10.67 1.82 14.44
C ARG A 59 9.55 2.17 15.40
N HIS A 60 8.44 1.45 15.32
CA HIS A 60 7.39 1.49 16.32
C HIS A 60 7.79 0.63 17.54
N LYS A 61 7.32 1.03 18.72
CA LYS A 61 7.56 0.26 19.97
C LYS A 61 6.88 -1.11 19.95
N GLU A 62 5.72 -1.19 19.28
CA GLU A 62 4.89 -2.38 19.16
C GLU A 62 4.15 -2.37 17.81
N ASN A 63 3.60 -3.51 17.39
CA ASN A 63 2.82 -3.64 16.16
C ASN A 63 1.53 -2.84 16.22
N GLN A 64 1.46 -1.74 15.46
CA GLN A 64 0.29 -0.89 15.30
C GLN A 64 -0.53 -1.24 14.04
N GLY A 65 0.06 -1.99 13.12
CA GLY A 65 -0.51 -2.45 11.86
C GLY A 65 -0.03 -1.69 10.64
N LYS A 66 -0.11 -2.35 9.48
CA LYS A 66 0.41 -1.86 8.19
C LYS A 66 -0.04 -0.42 7.86
N GLY A 67 -1.33 -0.11 8.09
CA GLY A 67 -1.85 1.25 7.83
C GLY A 67 -1.21 2.30 8.72
N ALA A 68 -0.93 1.99 9.99
CA ALA A 68 -0.22 2.89 10.88
C ALA A 68 1.23 3.10 10.43
N ALA A 69 1.92 2.03 10.01
CA ALA A 69 3.26 2.11 9.46
C ALA A 69 3.31 2.96 8.19
N LEU A 70 2.34 2.81 7.30
CA LEU A 70 2.22 3.63 6.09
C LEU A 70 2.02 5.10 6.42
N LEU A 71 1.13 5.44 7.36
CA LEU A 71 0.90 6.83 7.77
C LEU A 71 2.16 7.45 8.41
N THR A 72 2.89 6.69 9.22
CA THR A 72 4.19 7.12 9.77
C THR A 72 5.19 7.39 8.64
N GLY A 73 5.28 6.49 7.66
CA GLY A 73 6.13 6.66 6.48
C GLY A 73 5.74 7.88 5.65
N PHE A 74 4.45 8.11 5.39
CA PHE A 74 3.98 9.27 4.64
C PHE A 74 4.30 10.59 5.35
N ALA A 75 4.17 10.64 6.67
CA ALA A 75 4.56 11.81 7.45
C ALA A 75 6.07 12.10 7.33
N ALA A 76 6.90 11.05 7.31
CA ALA A 76 8.34 11.18 7.13
C ALA A 76 8.74 11.56 5.69
N VAL A 77 7.95 11.17 4.68
CA VAL A 77 8.17 11.57 3.28
C VAL A 77 7.83 13.03 3.04
N LEU A 78 6.83 13.58 3.71
CA LEU A 78 6.25 14.90 3.43
C LEU A 78 7.27 16.05 3.29
N PRO A 79 8.34 16.16 4.13
CA PRO A 79 9.37 17.18 3.95
C PRO A 79 10.33 16.89 2.78
N LEU A 80 10.37 15.66 2.27
CA LEU A 80 11.35 15.19 1.28
C LEU A 80 10.78 15.13 -0.13
N ALA A 81 9.51 14.76 -0.27
CA ALA A 81 8.90 14.46 -1.56
C ALA A 81 7.40 14.78 -1.58
N ASP A 82 6.88 14.91 -2.80
CA ASP A 82 5.47 15.19 -3.08
C ASP A 82 4.64 13.92 -3.25
N TRP A 83 5.33 12.78 -3.37
CA TRP A 83 4.76 11.47 -3.62
C TRP A 83 5.42 10.39 -2.78
N ALA A 84 4.59 9.54 -2.16
CA ALA A 84 5.06 8.32 -1.52
C ALA A 84 4.76 7.11 -2.40
N ILE A 85 5.76 6.29 -2.67
CA ILE A 85 5.61 5.01 -3.35
C ILE A 85 5.70 3.91 -2.30
N THR A 86 4.67 3.10 -2.17
CA THR A 86 4.67 2.00 -1.20
C THR A 86 4.99 0.69 -1.89
N ILE A 87 5.82 -0.13 -1.28
CA ILE A 87 6.12 -1.50 -1.68
C ILE A 87 6.23 -2.38 -0.43
N ASP A 88 5.71 -3.60 -0.49
CA ASP A 88 5.73 -4.52 0.66
C ASP A 88 7.12 -5.13 0.86
N ALA A 89 7.47 -5.42 2.12
CA ALA A 89 8.77 -5.98 2.52
C ALA A 89 8.91 -7.49 2.23
N ASP A 90 7.86 -8.14 1.70
CA ASP A 90 7.79 -9.58 1.48
C ASP A 90 8.46 -10.07 0.17
N GLY A 91 8.94 -9.13 -0.66
CA GLY A 91 9.61 -9.43 -1.92
C GLY A 91 8.70 -9.91 -3.06
N GLN A 92 7.36 -9.85 -2.89
CA GLN A 92 6.42 -10.27 -3.93
C GLN A 92 6.33 -9.29 -5.11
N HIS A 93 6.80 -8.07 -4.96
CA HIS A 93 6.84 -7.06 -6.01
C HIS A 93 8.26 -6.77 -6.46
N ASP A 94 8.44 -6.55 -7.76
CA ASP A 94 9.72 -6.11 -8.28
C ASP A 94 9.87 -4.58 -8.10
N PRO A 95 10.89 -4.11 -7.38
CA PRO A 95 11.14 -2.68 -7.24
C PRO A 95 11.35 -1.93 -8.56
N GLU A 96 11.75 -2.59 -9.64
CA GLU A 96 11.89 -1.95 -10.96
C GLU A 96 10.55 -1.46 -11.51
N ASP A 97 9.43 -2.07 -11.13
CA ASP A 97 8.08 -1.61 -11.51
C ASP A 97 7.73 -0.24 -10.90
N ILE A 98 8.50 0.27 -9.93
CA ILE A 98 8.38 1.63 -9.40
C ILE A 98 8.47 2.66 -10.53
N LEU A 99 9.38 2.47 -11.47
CA LEU A 99 9.54 3.38 -12.61
C LEU A 99 8.27 3.43 -13.48
N SER A 100 7.64 2.27 -13.71
CA SER A 100 6.38 2.19 -14.43
C SER A 100 5.23 2.88 -13.71
N LEU A 101 5.18 2.76 -12.38
CA LEU A 101 4.18 3.46 -11.57
C LEU A 101 4.38 4.99 -11.60
N MET A 102 5.63 5.46 -11.55
CA MET A 102 5.95 6.89 -11.66
C MET A 102 5.54 7.45 -13.02
N GLN A 103 5.82 6.72 -14.11
CA GLN A 103 5.45 7.10 -15.47
C GLN A 103 3.93 7.13 -15.69
N ALA A 104 3.16 6.39 -14.91
CA ALA A 104 1.70 6.39 -14.98
C ALA A 104 1.08 7.68 -14.40
N VAL A 105 1.84 8.54 -13.74
CA VAL A 105 1.36 9.84 -13.21
C VAL A 105 1.37 10.85 -14.35
N PRO A 106 0.19 11.33 -14.84
CA PRO A 106 0.14 12.31 -15.92
C PRO A 106 0.67 13.68 -15.45
N GLU A 107 1.29 14.40 -16.35
CA GLU A 107 1.79 15.75 -16.08
C GLU A 107 0.67 16.67 -15.57
N GLY A 108 0.96 17.46 -14.55
CA GLY A 108 0.01 18.41 -13.96
C GLY A 108 -1.14 17.79 -13.16
N GLN A 109 -1.20 16.46 -13.02
CA GLN A 109 -2.22 15.76 -12.24
C GLN A 109 -1.62 15.14 -10.98
N ARG A 110 -2.48 14.90 -9.97
CA ARG A 110 -2.07 14.29 -8.70
C ARG A 110 -2.96 13.09 -8.36
N PRO A 111 -2.89 12.00 -9.18
CA PRO A 111 -3.67 10.80 -8.93
C PRO A 111 -3.05 9.94 -7.83
N LEU A 112 -3.86 9.08 -7.21
CA LEU A 112 -3.38 7.87 -6.57
C LEU A 112 -3.20 6.79 -7.64
N VAL A 113 -2.01 6.16 -7.73
CA VAL A 113 -1.76 5.09 -8.70
C VAL A 113 -1.72 3.75 -7.98
N ILE A 114 -2.46 2.77 -8.50
CA ILE A 114 -2.50 1.39 -7.98
C ILE A 114 -1.69 0.51 -8.92
N GLY A 115 -0.71 -0.20 -8.41
CA GLY A 115 -0.04 -1.27 -9.13
C GLY A 115 -0.97 -2.48 -9.26
N LYS A 116 -1.56 -2.66 -10.43
CA LYS A 116 -2.39 -3.81 -10.76
C LYS A 116 -1.51 -5.00 -11.09
N ARG A 117 -1.57 -6.03 -10.26
CA ARG A 117 -0.79 -7.26 -10.47
C ARG A 117 -1.23 -7.96 -11.74
N VAL A 118 -0.32 -8.12 -12.70
CA VAL A 118 -0.52 -8.87 -13.94
C VAL A 118 0.11 -10.26 -13.86
N GLY A 119 -0.26 -11.17 -14.77
CA GLY A 119 0.30 -12.53 -14.80
C GLY A 119 -0.34 -13.53 -13.82
N MET A 120 -1.34 -13.14 -13.06
CA MET A 120 -2.03 -14.01 -12.09
C MET A 120 -2.94 -15.09 -12.72
N GLY A 121 -2.94 -15.22 -14.04
CA GLY A 121 -3.73 -16.22 -14.77
C GLY A 121 -3.03 -17.55 -14.95
N HIS A 122 -1.71 -17.59 -14.87
CA HIS A 122 -0.89 -18.77 -15.18
C HIS A 122 -0.08 -19.15 -13.95
N GLY A 123 -0.38 -20.26 -13.29
CA GLY A 123 0.42 -20.84 -12.22
C GLY A 123 -0.21 -20.76 -10.82
N ASN A 124 0.61 -20.82 -9.79
CA ASN A 124 0.33 -21.14 -8.40
C ASN A 124 -0.50 -20.11 -7.57
N VAL A 125 -1.36 -19.30 -8.21
CA VAL A 125 -2.21 -18.39 -7.43
C VAL A 125 -3.37 -19.17 -6.80
N PRO A 126 -3.42 -19.28 -5.46
CA PRO A 126 -4.50 -19.97 -4.78
C PRO A 126 -5.87 -19.40 -5.19
N TRP A 127 -6.83 -20.27 -5.42
CA TRP A 127 -8.21 -19.87 -5.75
C TRP A 127 -8.82 -18.96 -4.68
N THR A 128 -8.46 -19.18 -3.40
CA THR A 128 -8.86 -18.35 -2.27
C THR A 128 -8.41 -16.90 -2.41
N SER A 129 -7.21 -16.64 -2.94
CA SER A 129 -6.70 -15.28 -3.21
C SER A 129 -7.50 -14.59 -4.32
N ARG A 130 -7.92 -15.34 -5.36
CA ARG A 130 -8.76 -14.80 -6.44
C ARG A 130 -10.16 -14.43 -5.95
N TRP A 131 -10.79 -15.31 -5.18
CA TRP A 131 -12.11 -15.04 -4.59
C TRP A 131 -12.07 -13.91 -3.55
N GLY A 132 -11.09 -13.92 -2.66
CA GLY A 132 -10.89 -12.86 -1.66
C GLY A 132 -10.76 -11.48 -2.30
N ARG A 133 -10.00 -11.38 -3.40
CA ARG A 133 -9.86 -10.12 -4.16
C ARG A 133 -11.17 -9.69 -4.81
N ARG A 134 -11.90 -10.60 -5.49
CA ARG A 134 -13.19 -10.29 -6.08
C ARG A 134 -14.19 -9.80 -5.02
N PHE A 135 -14.21 -10.47 -3.88
CA PHE A 135 -15.04 -10.08 -2.74
C PHE A 135 -14.67 -8.68 -2.22
N ALA A 136 -13.38 -8.39 -2.03
CA ALA A 136 -12.93 -7.07 -1.61
C ALA A 136 -13.27 -5.99 -2.65
N ASN A 137 -13.03 -6.25 -3.95
CA ASN A 137 -13.36 -5.31 -5.02
C ASN A 137 -14.86 -5.01 -5.07
N PHE A 138 -15.73 -6.01 -4.86
CA PHE A 138 -17.18 -5.82 -4.76
C PHE A 138 -17.53 -4.84 -3.61
N TRP A 139 -16.96 -5.04 -2.41
CA TRP A 139 -17.22 -4.16 -1.28
C TRP A 139 -16.66 -2.75 -1.48
N VAL A 140 -15.53 -2.60 -2.13
CA VAL A 140 -15.00 -1.28 -2.53
C VAL A 140 -15.96 -0.59 -3.49
N TRP A 141 -16.44 -1.32 -4.50
CA TRP A 141 -17.43 -0.80 -5.44
C TRP A 141 -18.72 -0.36 -4.73
N THR A 142 -19.28 -1.18 -3.84
CA THR A 142 -20.47 -0.81 -3.05
C THR A 142 -20.22 0.40 -2.15
N SER A 143 -18.98 0.62 -1.71
CA SER A 143 -18.62 1.73 -0.83
C SER A 143 -18.39 3.06 -1.58
N CYS A 144 -17.89 3.04 -2.82
CA CYS A 144 -17.55 4.28 -3.54
C CYS A 144 -18.18 4.38 -4.94
N GLY A 145 -18.77 3.31 -5.51
CA GLY A 145 -19.36 3.30 -6.83
C GLY A 145 -18.37 3.13 -7.97
N ARG A 146 -17.08 2.93 -7.69
CA ARG A 146 -16.04 2.70 -8.68
C ARG A 146 -15.48 1.29 -8.54
N TRP A 147 -15.36 0.58 -9.68
CA TRP A 147 -14.73 -0.73 -9.73
C TRP A 147 -13.22 -0.59 -9.89
N PHE A 148 -12.48 -1.42 -9.18
CA PHE A 148 -11.04 -1.56 -9.30
C PHE A 148 -10.67 -3.01 -9.63
N SER A 149 -9.62 -3.20 -10.42
CA SER A 149 -9.15 -4.54 -10.79
C SER A 149 -8.39 -5.20 -9.62
N ASP A 150 -7.65 -4.39 -8.82
CA ASP A 150 -6.86 -4.88 -7.69
C ASP A 150 -6.81 -3.87 -6.52
N SER A 151 -7.94 -3.77 -5.80
CA SER A 151 -8.07 -2.86 -4.66
C SER A 151 -7.22 -3.23 -3.45
N GLN A 152 -6.63 -4.43 -3.44
CA GLN A 152 -5.81 -4.93 -2.32
C GLN A 152 -4.30 -4.87 -2.58
N SER A 153 -3.87 -4.43 -3.76
CA SER A 153 -2.45 -4.22 -4.00
C SER A 153 -1.89 -3.16 -3.05
N GLY A 154 -0.80 -3.47 -2.35
CA GLY A 154 -0.05 -2.54 -1.50
C GLY A 154 1.01 -1.74 -2.28
N PHE A 155 1.24 -2.07 -3.54
CA PHE A 155 2.19 -1.38 -4.40
C PHE A 155 1.51 -0.20 -5.10
N ARG A 156 1.75 1.01 -4.60
CA ARG A 156 1.00 2.21 -5.00
C ARG A 156 1.85 3.47 -4.99
N VAL A 157 1.39 4.50 -5.74
CA VAL A 157 1.88 5.87 -5.61
C VAL A 157 0.79 6.73 -4.97
N TYR A 158 1.14 7.42 -3.91
CA TYR A 158 0.23 8.26 -3.14
C TYR A 158 0.61 9.73 -3.25
N PRO A 159 -0.30 10.63 -3.65
CA PRO A 159 -0.05 12.07 -3.60
C PRO A 159 -0.04 12.56 -2.15
N LEU A 160 0.94 13.38 -1.79
CA LEU A 160 1.08 13.98 -0.46
C LEU A 160 1.07 15.52 -0.58
N PRO A 161 0.37 16.24 0.29
CA PRO A 161 -0.27 15.78 1.55
C PRO A 161 -1.70 15.23 1.39
N GLU A 162 -2.27 15.16 0.19
CA GLU A 162 -3.67 14.83 -0.06
C GLU A 162 -4.08 13.52 0.63
N THR A 163 -3.22 12.48 0.55
CA THR A 163 -3.48 11.18 1.17
C THR A 163 -3.59 11.27 2.69
N LEU A 164 -2.75 12.06 3.34
CA LEU A 164 -2.80 12.28 4.79
C LEU A 164 -4.10 12.99 5.22
N HIS A 165 -4.65 13.83 4.36
CA HIS A 165 -5.89 14.57 4.62
C HIS A 165 -7.16 13.77 4.34
N LEU A 166 -7.07 12.51 3.89
CA LEU A 166 -8.24 11.65 3.68
C LEU A 166 -8.97 11.29 4.98
N GLY A 167 -8.29 11.40 6.13
CA GLY A 167 -8.88 11.08 7.44
C GLY A 167 -9.17 9.58 7.60
N THR A 168 -8.29 8.72 7.06
CA THR A 168 -8.37 7.26 7.21
C THR A 168 -8.25 6.87 8.68
N LYS A 169 -9.06 5.89 9.11
CA LYS A 169 -9.12 5.41 10.50
C LYS A 169 -8.53 4.02 10.66
N ALA A 170 -8.49 3.25 9.59
CA ALA A 170 -7.99 1.90 9.60
C ALA A 170 -6.46 1.89 9.75
N LYS A 171 -5.97 1.11 10.72
CA LYS A 171 -4.53 1.02 11.03
C LYS A 171 -3.87 -0.24 10.46
N ARG A 172 -4.64 -1.21 9.94
CA ARG A 172 -4.15 -2.50 9.44
C ARG A 172 -4.40 -2.63 7.93
N TYR A 173 -4.58 -3.84 7.42
CA TYR A 173 -4.82 -4.11 5.99
C TYR A 173 -6.05 -3.38 5.41
N GLN A 174 -7.02 -3.01 6.24
CA GLN A 174 -8.20 -2.24 5.82
C GLN A 174 -7.84 -0.84 5.33
N PHE A 175 -6.68 -0.33 5.68
CA PHE A 175 -6.19 0.98 5.23
C PHE A 175 -6.19 1.09 3.70
N GLU A 176 -5.69 0.07 3.02
CA GLU A 176 -5.57 0.06 1.56
C GLU A 176 -6.92 0.21 0.85
N VAL A 177 -7.96 -0.36 1.44
CA VAL A 177 -9.32 -0.24 0.94
C VAL A 177 -9.95 1.10 1.34
N GLU A 178 -9.81 1.50 2.60
CA GLU A 178 -10.39 2.75 3.09
C GLU A 178 -9.83 3.96 2.35
N VAL A 179 -8.51 3.98 2.10
CA VAL A 179 -7.87 5.09 1.37
C VAL A 179 -8.43 5.23 -0.05
N LEU A 180 -8.70 4.13 -0.75
CA LEU A 180 -9.31 4.17 -2.09
C LEU A 180 -10.71 4.75 -2.06
N VAL A 181 -11.55 4.27 -1.14
CA VAL A 181 -12.93 4.74 -1.01
C VAL A 181 -12.97 6.24 -0.70
N ARG A 182 -12.14 6.68 0.26
CA ARG A 182 -12.06 8.10 0.63
C ARG A 182 -11.46 8.97 -0.48
N ALA A 183 -10.46 8.46 -1.22
CA ALA A 183 -9.90 9.15 -2.38
C ALA A 183 -10.99 9.40 -3.45
N VAL A 184 -11.83 8.40 -3.75
CA VAL A 184 -12.97 8.57 -4.66
C VAL A 184 -13.96 9.62 -4.11
N TRP A 185 -14.29 9.58 -2.82
CA TRP A 185 -15.21 10.57 -2.21
C TRP A 185 -14.63 11.99 -2.27
N ARG A 186 -13.31 12.14 -2.15
CA ARG A 186 -12.58 13.41 -2.23
C ARG A 186 -12.23 13.81 -3.67
N ARG A 187 -12.71 13.05 -4.68
CA ARG A 187 -12.46 13.28 -6.10
C ARG A 187 -10.97 13.27 -6.48
N ILE A 188 -10.14 12.56 -5.72
CA ILE A 188 -8.78 12.27 -6.14
C ILE A 188 -8.87 11.28 -7.29
N SER A 189 -8.21 11.60 -8.41
CA SER A 189 -8.12 10.69 -9.55
C SER A 189 -7.38 9.41 -9.12
N ILE A 190 -7.82 8.25 -9.63
CA ILE A 190 -7.15 6.97 -9.37
C ILE A 190 -6.82 6.33 -10.71
N ILE A 191 -5.60 5.87 -10.86
CA ILE A 191 -5.09 5.19 -12.05
C ILE A 191 -4.64 3.79 -11.67
N GLU A 192 -4.85 2.81 -12.52
CA GLU A 192 -4.30 1.46 -12.38
C GLU A 192 -3.20 1.26 -13.43
N ALA A 193 -1.99 0.93 -12.98
CA ALA A 193 -0.86 0.62 -13.85
C ALA A 193 -0.42 -0.83 -13.64
N PRO A 194 -0.01 -1.57 -14.70
CA PRO A 194 0.41 -2.95 -14.56
C PRO A 194 1.73 -3.06 -13.79
N VAL A 195 1.81 -4.04 -12.88
CA VAL A 195 3.03 -4.39 -12.15
C VAL A 195 3.17 -5.92 -12.12
N HIS A 196 4.40 -6.39 -12.06
CA HIS A 196 4.69 -7.81 -11.92
C HIS A 196 4.54 -8.23 -10.45
N ALA A 197 4.02 -9.43 -10.23
CA ALA A 197 4.00 -10.05 -8.92
C ALA A 197 4.58 -11.45 -9.00
N VAL A 198 5.59 -11.69 -8.18
CA VAL A 198 6.20 -13.01 -8.02
C VAL A 198 5.47 -13.70 -6.87
N TYR A 199 4.97 -14.90 -7.13
CA TYR A 199 4.37 -15.73 -6.09
C TYR A 199 5.35 -16.83 -5.73
N GLU A 200 5.83 -16.82 -4.49
CA GLU A 200 6.61 -17.91 -3.93
C GLU A 200 5.77 -19.19 -3.86
N PRO A 201 6.41 -20.37 -3.99
CA PRO A 201 5.74 -21.66 -3.82
C PRO A 201 5.02 -21.77 -2.48
N PRO A 202 3.95 -22.59 -2.37
CA PRO A 202 3.27 -22.84 -1.10
C PRO A 202 4.27 -23.39 -0.06
N GLY A 203 4.35 -22.73 1.10
CA GLY A 203 5.25 -23.11 2.20
C GLY A 203 6.38 -22.13 2.49
N GLU A 204 6.80 -21.31 1.54
CA GLU A 204 7.85 -20.29 1.74
C GLU A 204 7.27 -18.89 2.03
N ARG A 205 5.99 -18.71 1.82
CA ARG A 205 5.30 -17.42 1.97
C ARG A 205 5.05 -17.09 3.43
N VAL A 206 5.64 -16.00 3.92
CA VAL A 206 5.31 -15.42 5.22
C VAL A 206 4.08 -14.52 5.06
N SER A 207 2.93 -14.95 5.57
CA SER A 207 1.70 -14.16 5.57
C SER A 207 1.20 -13.96 6.99
N HIS A 208 1.13 -12.72 7.43
CA HIS A 208 0.57 -12.34 8.74
C HIS A 208 -0.96 -12.12 8.72
N PHE A 209 -1.61 -12.44 7.59
CA PHE A 209 -3.07 -12.37 7.44
C PHE A 209 -3.75 -13.45 8.29
N ARG A 210 -4.65 -13.03 9.19
CA ARG A 210 -5.46 -13.89 10.04
C ARG A 210 -6.87 -13.97 9.46
N PRO A 211 -7.25 -15.06 8.72
CA PRO A 211 -8.45 -15.07 7.88
C PRO A 211 -9.73 -14.65 8.61
N TRP A 212 -10.02 -15.22 9.77
CA TRP A 212 -11.25 -14.92 10.52
C TRP A 212 -11.25 -13.54 11.18
N LEU A 213 -10.14 -13.15 11.79
CA LEU A 213 -10.04 -11.86 12.49
C LEU A 213 -10.04 -10.69 11.50
N ASP A 214 -9.31 -10.83 10.41
CA ASP A 214 -9.23 -9.80 9.38
C ASP A 214 -10.50 -9.76 8.53
N PHE A 215 -11.21 -10.89 8.36
CA PHE A 215 -12.55 -10.91 7.77
C PHE A 215 -13.54 -10.04 8.58
N TRP A 216 -13.62 -10.22 9.90
CA TRP A 216 -14.52 -9.42 10.75
C TRP A 216 -14.11 -7.94 10.78
N ARG A 217 -12.82 -7.65 10.81
CA ARG A 217 -12.31 -6.27 10.72
C ARG A 217 -12.67 -5.63 9.39
N ASN A 218 -12.47 -6.34 8.30
CA ASN A 218 -12.86 -5.90 6.96
C ASN A 218 -14.36 -5.64 6.89
N THR A 219 -15.18 -6.56 7.38
CA THR A 219 -16.65 -6.42 7.40
C THR A 219 -17.07 -5.16 8.15
N LYS A 220 -16.50 -4.92 9.33
CA LYS A 220 -16.79 -3.69 10.11
C LYS A 220 -16.42 -2.42 9.35
N THR A 221 -15.26 -2.39 8.71
CA THR A 221 -14.80 -1.25 7.91
C THR A 221 -15.71 -1.03 6.71
N PHE A 222 -16.01 -2.07 5.94
CA PHE A 222 -16.91 -1.97 4.79
C PHE A 222 -18.32 -1.53 5.18
N THR A 223 -18.90 -2.12 6.24
CA THR A 223 -20.22 -1.72 6.73
C THR A 223 -20.24 -0.24 7.08
N GLY A 224 -19.21 0.28 7.76
CA GLY A 224 -19.09 1.69 8.06
C GLY A 224 -18.99 2.59 6.82
N LEU A 225 -18.20 2.16 5.82
CA LEU A 225 -18.06 2.89 4.56
C LEU A 225 -19.33 2.89 3.72
N VAL A 226 -20.02 1.74 3.62
CA VAL A 226 -21.31 1.63 2.91
C VAL A 226 -22.38 2.45 3.62
N ALA A 227 -22.49 2.37 4.95
CA ALA A 227 -23.41 3.19 5.72
C ALA A 227 -23.15 4.70 5.50
N THR A 228 -21.88 5.11 5.51
CA THR A 228 -21.50 6.48 5.18
C THR A 228 -21.93 6.88 3.78
N ARG A 229 -21.77 5.98 2.78
CA ARG A 229 -22.23 6.25 1.43
C ARG A 229 -23.74 6.44 1.33
N ILE A 230 -24.51 5.66 2.06
CA ILE A 230 -25.99 5.70 1.99
C ILE A 230 -26.52 6.90 2.78
N LEU A 231 -26.01 7.12 4.01
CA LEU A 231 -26.58 8.07 4.95
C LEU A 231 -26.04 9.49 4.81
N ILE A 232 -24.84 9.66 4.28
CA ILE A 232 -24.21 10.98 4.17
C ILE A 232 -24.24 11.45 2.70
N PRO A 233 -24.78 12.65 2.42
CA PRO A 233 -24.75 13.25 1.10
C PRO A 233 -23.32 13.34 0.54
N SER A 234 -23.14 13.16 -0.76
CA SER A 234 -21.82 13.10 -1.41
C SER A 234 -20.92 14.30 -1.13
N ARG A 235 -21.52 15.49 -0.96
CA ARG A 235 -20.80 16.74 -0.63
C ARG A 235 -20.22 16.77 0.78
N LEU A 236 -20.73 15.95 1.71
CA LEU A 236 -20.35 15.92 3.12
C LEU A 236 -19.50 14.69 3.49
N ARG A 237 -19.28 13.76 2.58
CA ARG A 237 -18.43 12.59 2.81
C ARG A 237 -16.97 13.04 2.91
N LYS A 238 -16.40 12.88 4.10
CA LYS A 238 -15.01 13.21 4.43
C LYS A 238 -14.23 11.93 4.68
#